data_0fc2159164dcc3b402acf542f745aca3
#
_entry.id   0fc2159164dcc3b402acf542f745aca3
#
_cell.length_a   1.000
_cell.length_b   1.000
_cell.length_c   1.000
_cell.angle_alpha   90.00
_cell.angle_beta   90.00
_cell.angle_gamma   90.00
#
_symmetry.space_group_name_H-M   'P 1'
#
loop_
_entity.id
_entity.type
_entity.pdbx_description
1 polymer ?
#
loop_
_entity_poly.entity_id
_entity_poly.type
_entity_poly.pdbx_seq_one_letter_code
_entity_poly.pdbx_strand_id
1 'polypeptide(L)'
;MDEFASFYVKKLGGVNMKENLLFTTSKLDMLLETLQEFKTEVHTAEEKGYDFLDDGQYFISVINSEGTNNLAVKLGIGFTLFFGGWYQEYPATEEGFNSLIENMKDVLNNNRCIYILSTEGSTRYVIGETLFVDQMQSRSLKNKILSIPEFKKSSLRNARFRVIYWNAKYNREVYF
;
A
#
# COMPACT_ATOMS: atom_id res chain seq x y z
N MET A 1 -21.74 11.20 1.29
CA MET A 1 -20.41 11.10 1.93
C MET A 1 -20.45 10.54 3.35
N ASP A 2 -21.62 10.24 3.90
CA ASP A 2 -21.78 9.92 5.33
C ASP A 2 -21.96 8.44 5.70
N GLU A 3 -22.15 7.55 4.72
CA GLU A 3 -22.33 6.11 5.01
C GLU A 3 -21.01 5.35 5.26
N PHE A 4 -19.91 5.78 4.65
CA PHE A 4 -18.59 5.17 4.85
C PHE A 4 -18.04 5.44 6.25
N ALA A 5 -18.18 6.65 6.76
CA ALA A 5 -17.75 7.02 8.11
C ALA A 5 -18.53 6.28 9.19
N SER A 6 -19.85 6.07 8.99
CA SER A 6 -20.73 5.35 9.94
C SER A 6 -20.40 3.86 10.05
N PHE A 7 -19.92 3.22 8.97
CA PHE A 7 -19.56 1.81 8.98
C PHE A 7 -18.29 1.51 9.78
N TYR A 8 -17.32 2.44 9.74
CA TYR A 8 -16.05 2.32 10.47
C TYR A 8 -16.20 2.51 11.98
N VAL A 9 -17.02 3.47 12.41
CA VAL A 9 -17.26 3.74 13.84
C VAL A 9 -17.95 2.56 14.55
N LYS A 10 -18.78 1.78 13.85
CA LYS A 10 -19.47 0.60 14.42
C LYS A 10 -18.58 -0.64 14.57
N LYS A 11 -17.48 -0.74 13.82
CA LYS A 11 -16.59 -1.92 13.84
C LYS A 11 -15.43 -1.79 14.84
N LEU A 12 -15.10 -0.57 15.25
CA LEU A 12 -14.08 -0.29 16.26
C LEU A 12 -14.76 0.00 17.60
N GLY A 13 -15.29 -1.03 18.26
CA GLY A 13 -15.94 -0.90 19.56
C GLY A 13 -15.08 -0.07 20.53
N GLY A 14 -15.55 1.14 20.90
CA GLY A 14 -15.06 1.93 22.03
C GLY A 14 -13.62 2.42 21.98
N VAL A 15 -12.98 2.43 20.82
CA VAL A 15 -11.57 2.84 20.67
C VAL A 15 -11.46 4.35 20.84
N ASN A 16 -10.61 4.79 21.78
CA ASN A 16 -10.31 6.19 21.99
C ASN A 16 -9.46 6.71 20.80
N MET A 17 -10.11 7.36 19.83
CA MET A 17 -9.45 7.88 18.62
C MET A 17 -8.27 8.79 18.95
N LYS A 18 -8.34 9.55 20.05
CA LYS A 18 -7.25 10.43 20.51
C LYS A 18 -6.05 9.62 21.00
N GLU A 19 -6.26 8.54 21.73
CA GLU A 19 -5.17 7.68 22.21
C GLU A 19 -4.50 6.96 21.03
N ASN A 20 -5.28 6.49 20.07
CA ASN A 20 -4.73 5.88 18.86
C ASN A 20 -3.90 6.87 18.04
N LEU A 21 -4.37 8.10 17.87
CA LEU A 21 -3.63 9.14 17.17
C LEU A 21 -2.30 9.43 17.91
N LEU A 22 -2.33 9.60 19.23
CA LEU A 22 -1.12 9.82 20.04
C LEU A 22 -0.15 8.64 19.92
N PHE A 23 -0.67 7.42 19.94
CA PHE A 23 0.17 6.22 19.78
C PHE A 23 0.81 6.21 18.39
N THR A 24 0.05 6.36 17.31
CA THR A 24 0.59 6.27 15.94
C THR A 24 1.59 7.38 15.66
N THR A 25 1.31 8.61 16.10
CA THR A 25 2.22 9.75 15.88
C THR A 25 3.48 9.67 16.73
N SER A 26 3.46 8.99 17.90
CA SER A 26 4.67 8.69 18.68
C SER A 26 5.66 7.77 17.93
N LYS A 27 5.22 7.10 16.86
CA LYS A 27 6.07 6.23 16.04
C LYS A 27 6.79 6.94 14.90
N LEU A 28 6.57 8.26 14.73
CA LEU A 28 7.15 9.03 13.62
C LEU A 28 8.67 8.92 13.56
N ASP A 29 9.35 9.17 14.69
CA ASP A 29 10.83 9.15 14.73
C ASP A 29 11.39 7.76 14.40
N MET A 30 10.78 6.69 14.93
CA MET A 30 11.18 5.31 14.63
C MET A 30 10.97 4.96 13.15
N LEU A 31 9.89 5.47 12.54
CA LEU A 31 9.62 5.28 11.12
C LEU A 31 10.66 6.01 10.27
N LEU A 32 10.98 7.26 10.60
CA LEU A 32 11.99 8.05 9.90
C LEU A 32 13.38 7.45 10.03
N GLU A 33 13.76 6.94 11.21
CA GLU A 33 15.00 6.19 11.42
C GLU A 33 15.05 4.95 10.52
N THR A 34 13.94 4.21 10.41
CA THR A 34 13.86 3.03 9.53
C THR A 34 14.05 3.42 8.05
N LEU A 35 13.68 4.63 7.68
CA LEU A 35 13.72 5.16 6.31
C LEU A 35 14.95 6.03 6.02
N GLN A 36 15.93 6.12 6.92
CA GLN A 36 17.06 7.05 6.84
C GLN A 36 17.91 6.94 5.56
N GLU A 37 17.90 5.77 4.89
CA GLU A 37 18.61 5.54 3.62
C GLU A 37 17.82 6.04 2.40
N PHE A 38 16.57 6.46 2.59
CA PHE A 38 15.68 6.91 1.53
C PHE A 38 15.40 8.41 1.65
N LYS A 39 15.21 9.06 0.51
CA LYS A 39 14.68 10.43 0.51
C LYS A 39 13.23 10.40 0.98
N THR A 40 12.95 11.05 2.09
CA THR A 40 11.60 11.15 2.66
C THR A 40 11.13 12.61 2.74
N GLU A 41 9.82 12.80 2.62
CA GLU A 41 9.14 14.07 2.86
C GLU A 41 8.01 13.82 3.85
N VAL A 42 7.91 14.67 4.89
CA VAL A 42 6.88 14.57 5.93
C VAL A 42 5.90 15.73 5.74
N HIS A 43 4.62 15.41 5.67
CA HIS A 43 3.54 16.37 5.41
C HIS A 43 2.51 16.34 6.54
N THR A 44 1.90 17.51 6.78
CA THR A 44 0.84 17.72 7.79
C THR A 44 -0.41 18.30 7.16
N ALA A 45 -1.50 18.36 7.92
CA ALA A 45 -2.77 18.94 7.48
C ALA A 45 -2.69 20.43 7.10
N GLU A 46 -1.65 21.15 7.56
CA GLU A 46 -1.44 22.57 7.25
C GLU A 46 -0.88 22.80 5.84
N GLU A 47 -0.36 21.76 5.20
CA GLU A 47 0.24 21.87 3.89
C GLU A 47 -0.80 21.78 2.77
N LYS A 48 -0.68 22.65 1.78
CA LYS A 48 -1.54 22.66 0.60
C LYS A 48 -1.46 21.33 -0.16
N GLY A 49 -2.61 20.70 -0.40
CA GLY A 49 -2.72 19.41 -1.09
C GLY A 49 -2.80 18.22 -0.15
N TYR A 50 -2.71 18.46 1.17
CA TYR A 50 -2.86 17.43 2.20
C TYR A 50 -4.13 17.63 3.04
N ASP A 51 -5.16 18.25 2.46
CA ASP A 51 -6.47 18.52 3.10
C ASP A 51 -7.24 17.24 3.53
N PHE A 52 -6.74 16.08 3.11
CA PHE A 52 -7.25 14.77 3.54
C PHE A 52 -6.68 14.29 4.89
N LEU A 53 -5.74 15.03 5.47
CA LEU A 53 -5.22 14.80 6.81
C LEU A 53 -6.04 15.61 7.82
N ASP A 54 -6.31 15.01 8.98
CA ASP A 54 -6.83 15.71 10.15
C ASP A 54 -5.65 16.26 10.97
N ASP A 55 -5.95 17.21 11.88
CA ASP A 55 -4.96 17.79 12.78
C ASP A 55 -4.22 16.70 13.57
N GLY A 56 -2.89 16.82 13.60
CA GLY A 56 -1.99 15.90 14.28
C GLY A 56 -1.71 14.59 13.51
N GLN A 57 -2.24 14.41 12.30
CA GLN A 57 -1.86 13.32 11.41
C GLN A 57 -0.63 13.69 10.57
N TYR A 58 0.12 12.67 10.16
CA TYR A 58 1.27 12.82 9.28
C TYR A 58 1.14 11.93 8.05
N PHE A 59 1.66 12.42 6.93
CA PHE A 59 1.81 11.63 5.71
C PHE A 59 3.28 11.68 5.29
N ILE A 60 3.94 10.52 5.31
CA ILE A 60 5.36 10.37 5.00
C ILE A 60 5.49 9.78 3.60
N SER A 61 6.06 10.55 2.68
CA SER A 61 6.36 10.11 1.31
C SER A 61 7.79 9.61 1.24
N VAL A 62 7.99 8.40 0.76
CA VAL A 62 9.31 7.84 0.39
C VAL A 62 9.47 8.02 -1.11
N ILE A 63 10.39 8.91 -1.50
CA ILE A 63 10.56 9.32 -2.89
C ILE A 63 11.38 8.28 -3.65
N ASN A 64 10.79 7.72 -4.69
CA ASN A 64 11.46 6.78 -5.57
C ASN A 64 12.11 7.52 -6.76
N SER A 65 13.40 7.79 -6.66
CA SER A 65 14.15 8.49 -7.72
C SER A 65 14.30 7.67 -9.01
N GLU A 66 14.20 6.37 -8.95
CA GLU A 66 14.36 5.45 -10.09
C GLU A 66 13.04 4.90 -10.62
N GLY A 67 11.94 5.14 -9.91
CA GLY A 67 10.62 4.57 -10.19
C GLY A 67 9.54 5.61 -10.41
N THR A 68 8.40 5.15 -10.88
CA THR A 68 7.20 5.99 -11.09
C THR A 68 6.24 5.99 -9.91
N ASN A 69 6.50 5.16 -8.90
CA ASN A 69 5.62 5.01 -7.76
C ASN A 69 6.37 5.27 -6.46
N ASN A 70 5.95 6.28 -5.73
CA ASN A 70 6.40 6.50 -4.37
C ASN A 70 5.69 5.52 -3.42
N LEU A 71 6.36 5.18 -2.34
CA LEU A 71 5.73 4.55 -1.19
C LEU A 71 5.33 5.66 -0.22
N ALA A 72 4.21 5.50 0.47
CA ALA A 72 3.83 6.45 1.51
C ALA A 72 3.24 5.75 2.73
N VAL A 73 3.38 6.42 3.89
CA VAL A 73 2.79 5.98 5.15
C VAL A 73 1.97 7.11 5.74
N LYS A 74 0.71 6.84 6.11
CA LYS A 74 -0.11 7.75 6.89
C LYS A 74 -0.12 7.30 8.35
N LEU A 75 0.19 8.22 9.26
CA LEU A 75 0.01 8.09 10.70
C LEU A 75 -1.25 8.84 11.11
N GLY A 76 -2.30 8.11 11.46
CA GLY A 76 -3.61 8.64 11.82
C GLY A 76 -4.21 7.86 13.00
N ILE A 77 -5.50 7.55 12.98
CA ILE A 77 -6.14 6.67 13.97
C ILE A 77 -5.69 5.20 13.87
N GLY A 78 -4.92 4.86 12.85
CA GLY A 78 -4.18 3.64 12.56
C GLY A 78 -3.03 4.00 11.65
N PHE A 79 -2.31 3.01 11.19
CA PHE A 79 -1.27 3.17 10.17
C PHE A 79 -1.83 2.75 8.81
N THR A 80 -1.44 3.46 7.75
CA THR A 80 -1.78 3.06 6.38
C THR A 80 -0.55 3.11 5.50
N LEU A 81 -0.24 2.02 4.83
CA LEU A 81 0.83 1.92 3.84
C LEU A 81 0.23 2.01 2.44
N PHE A 82 0.80 2.86 1.59
CA PHE A 82 0.40 3.05 0.19
C PHE A 82 1.56 2.71 -0.75
N PHE A 83 1.29 2.00 -1.83
CA PHE A 83 2.25 1.78 -2.91
C PHE A 83 1.54 1.43 -4.22
N GLY A 84 1.87 2.13 -5.29
CA GLY A 84 1.41 1.79 -6.65
C GLY A 84 -0.12 1.73 -6.84
N GLY A 85 -0.89 2.49 -6.06
CA GLY A 85 -2.36 2.49 -6.05
C GLY A 85 -2.99 1.44 -5.12
N TRP A 86 -2.18 0.60 -4.50
CA TRP A 86 -2.59 -0.30 -3.42
C TRP A 86 -2.39 0.36 -2.06
N TYR A 87 -3.22 0.00 -1.09
CA TYR A 87 -3.03 0.39 0.31
C TYR A 87 -3.42 -0.74 1.26
N GLN A 88 -2.84 -0.70 2.46
CA GLN A 88 -3.19 -1.57 3.57
C GLN A 88 -3.21 -0.80 4.88
N GLU A 89 -4.21 -1.08 5.69
CA GLU A 89 -4.38 -0.50 7.02
C GLU A 89 -3.87 -1.46 8.09
N TYR A 90 -3.29 -0.90 9.16
CA TYR A 90 -2.80 -1.60 10.32
C TYR A 90 -3.35 -0.93 11.59
N PRO A 91 -3.69 -1.70 12.62
CA PRO A 91 -4.20 -1.14 13.88
C PRO A 91 -3.13 -0.30 14.59
N ALA A 92 -3.58 0.65 15.41
CA ALA A 92 -2.74 1.47 16.29
C ALA A 92 -2.23 0.66 17.48
N THR A 93 -1.40 -0.35 17.23
CA THR A 93 -0.77 -1.23 18.22
C THR A 93 0.69 -1.48 17.85
N GLU A 94 1.51 -1.96 18.80
CA GLU A 94 2.88 -2.37 18.51
C GLU A 94 2.95 -3.45 17.41
N GLU A 95 2.05 -4.42 17.44
CA GLU A 95 1.97 -5.47 16.40
C GLU A 95 1.61 -4.88 15.04
N GLY A 96 0.68 -3.91 15.01
CA GLY A 96 0.32 -3.20 13.77
C GLY A 96 1.49 -2.39 13.22
N PHE A 97 2.25 -1.71 14.09
CA PHE A 97 3.44 -0.98 13.68
C PHE A 97 4.54 -1.92 13.15
N ASN A 98 4.82 -3.02 13.84
CA ASN A 98 5.80 -4.00 13.39
C ASN A 98 5.42 -4.61 12.03
N SER A 99 4.14 -4.93 11.83
CA SER A 99 3.63 -5.44 10.55
C SER A 99 3.73 -4.40 9.42
N LEU A 100 3.49 -3.11 9.71
CA LEU A 100 3.73 -2.01 8.78
C LEU A 100 5.20 -1.98 8.36
N ILE A 101 6.14 -1.97 9.32
CA ILE A 101 7.58 -1.90 9.07
C ILE A 101 8.06 -3.08 8.23
N GLU A 102 7.61 -4.29 8.54
CA GLU A 102 7.94 -5.50 7.80
C GLU A 102 7.48 -5.41 6.34
N ASN A 103 6.20 -5.10 6.11
CA ASN A 103 5.66 -4.96 4.76
C ASN A 103 6.32 -3.82 3.96
N MET A 104 6.61 -2.70 4.62
CA MET A 104 7.31 -1.58 4.00
C MET A 104 8.73 -1.99 3.56
N LYS A 105 9.50 -2.66 4.42
CA LYS A 105 10.83 -3.18 4.09
C LYS A 105 10.78 -4.19 2.95
N ASP A 106 9.80 -5.07 2.95
CA ASP A 106 9.61 -6.05 1.87
C ASP A 106 9.38 -5.37 0.52
N VAL A 107 8.56 -4.31 0.47
CA VAL A 107 8.35 -3.53 -0.77
C VAL A 107 9.66 -2.85 -1.20
N LEU A 108 10.33 -2.13 -0.28
CA LEU A 108 11.57 -1.39 -0.57
C LEU A 108 12.71 -2.32 -1.05
N ASN A 109 12.77 -3.55 -0.54
CA ASN A 109 13.74 -4.56 -0.95
C ASN A 109 13.30 -5.40 -2.17
N ASN A 110 12.17 -5.08 -2.78
CA ASN A 110 11.56 -5.85 -3.88
C ASN A 110 11.24 -7.32 -3.55
N ASN A 111 11.06 -7.66 -2.28
CA ASN A 111 10.58 -8.97 -1.83
C ASN A 111 9.07 -9.10 -2.04
N ARG A 112 8.37 -7.96 -2.12
CA ARG A 112 6.95 -7.87 -2.46
C ARG A 112 6.72 -6.90 -3.62
N CYS A 113 5.66 -7.15 -4.36
CA CYS A 113 5.24 -6.32 -5.49
C CYS A 113 3.72 -6.16 -5.47
N ILE A 114 3.22 -5.20 -6.23
CA ILE A 114 1.80 -5.00 -6.42
C ILE A 114 1.37 -5.63 -7.73
N TYR A 115 0.39 -6.50 -7.67
CA TYR A 115 -0.31 -7.04 -8.83
C TYR A 115 -1.52 -6.16 -9.15
N ILE A 116 -1.61 -5.73 -10.40
CA ILE A 116 -2.72 -4.92 -10.89
C ILE A 116 -3.36 -5.66 -12.06
N LEU A 117 -4.61 -6.06 -11.89
CA LEU A 117 -5.42 -6.63 -12.96
C LEU A 117 -6.47 -5.60 -13.38
N SER A 118 -6.34 -5.10 -14.59
CA SER A 118 -7.31 -4.21 -15.22
C SER A 118 -8.10 -4.96 -16.27
N THR A 119 -9.42 -4.95 -16.14
CA THR A 119 -10.36 -5.52 -17.09
C THR A 119 -11.34 -4.42 -17.51
N GLU A 120 -12.22 -4.68 -18.48
CA GLU A 120 -13.27 -3.74 -18.84
C GLU A 120 -14.14 -3.38 -17.62
N GLY A 121 -14.10 -2.10 -17.24
CA GLY A 121 -14.87 -1.57 -16.10
C GLY A 121 -14.34 -1.88 -14.69
N SER A 122 -13.17 -2.52 -14.53
CA SER A 122 -12.63 -2.86 -13.22
C SER A 122 -11.10 -2.85 -13.18
N THR A 123 -10.53 -2.33 -12.08
CA THR A 123 -9.10 -2.47 -11.76
C THR A 123 -8.96 -2.95 -10.32
N ARG A 124 -8.17 -3.99 -10.11
CA ARG A 124 -7.93 -4.60 -8.80
C ARG A 124 -6.45 -4.60 -8.48
N TYR A 125 -6.14 -4.34 -7.22
CA TYR A 125 -4.78 -4.25 -6.69
C TYR A 125 -4.60 -5.29 -5.58
N VAL A 126 -3.49 -6.03 -5.63
CA VAL A 126 -3.13 -7.01 -4.59
C VAL A 126 -1.64 -6.96 -4.36
N ILE A 127 -1.22 -6.95 -3.09
CA ILE A 127 0.19 -7.18 -2.74
C ILE A 127 0.47 -8.69 -2.79
N GLY A 128 1.62 -9.05 -3.30
CA GLY A 128 2.02 -10.45 -3.37
C GLY A 128 3.53 -10.62 -3.35
N GLU A 129 3.95 -11.87 -3.26
CA GLU A 129 5.35 -12.24 -3.39
C GLU A 129 5.88 -11.95 -4.80
N THR A 130 7.18 -11.70 -4.88
CA THR A 130 7.87 -11.43 -6.15
C THR A 130 7.63 -12.54 -7.18
N LEU A 131 7.17 -12.15 -8.37
CA LEU A 131 7.10 -13.02 -9.54
C LEU A 131 8.40 -12.91 -10.35
N PHE A 132 9.07 -14.02 -10.55
CA PHE A 132 10.23 -14.06 -11.44
C PHE A 132 9.81 -13.91 -12.91
N VAL A 133 10.68 -13.28 -13.73
CA VAL A 133 10.40 -12.98 -15.15
C VAL A 133 9.98 -14.23 -15.94
N ASP A 134 10.61 -15.36 -15.66
CA ASP A 134 10.30 -16.64 -16.31
C ASP A 134 8.86 -17.11 -16.06
N GLN A 135 8.30 -16.75 -14.91
CA GLN A 135 6.91 -17.07 -14.56
C GLN A 135 5.91 -16.20 -15.33
N MET A 136 6.32 -15.02 -15.78
CA MET A 136 5.48 -14.08 -16.54
C MET A 136 5.24 -14.50 -17.99
N GLN A 137 6.14 -15.31 -18.57
CA GLN A 137 6.06 -15.73 -19.97
C GLN A 137 5.37 -17.08 -20.19
N SER A 138 5.01 -17.79 -19.14
CA SER A 138 4.49 -19.14 -19.23
C SER A 138 2.95 -19.19 -19.31
N ARG A 139 2.44 -20.26 -19.98
CA ARG A 139 1.00 -20.63 -19.97
C ARG A 139 0.46 -20.80 -18.55
N SER A 140 1.34 -21.04 -17.57
CA SER A 140 1.03 -21.13 -16.15
C SER A 140 0.66 -19.80 -15.51
N LEU A 141 1.09 -18.64 -16.05
CA LEU A 141 0.80 -17.33 -15.51
C LEU A 141 -0.70 -17.06 -15.41
N LYS A 142 -1.47 -17.40 -16.45
CA LYS A 142 -2.93 -17.27 -16.45
C LYS A 142 -3.57 -18.02 -15.27
N ASN A 143 -3.17 -19.26 -15.04
CA ASN A 143 -3.67 -20.08 -13.94
C ASN A 143 -3.22 -19.51 -12.58
N LYS A 144 -1.98 -19.01 -12.50
CA LYS A 144 -1.45 -18.36 -11.29
C LYS A 144 -2.22 -17.09 -10.95
N ILE A 145 -2.51 -16.23 -11.93
CA ILE A 145 -3.33 -15.03 -11.74
C ILE A 145 -4.72 -15.40 -11.22
N LEU A 146 -5.39 -16.37 -11.83
CA LEU A 146 -6.72 -16.82 -11.44
C LEU A 146 -6.74 -17.61 -10.11
N SER A 147 -5.58 -18.04 -9.60
CA SER A 147 -5.49 -18.65 -8.27
C SER A 147 -5.45 -17.61 -7.16
N ILE A 148 -5.16 -16.34 -7.46
CA ILE A 148 -5.23 -15.23 -6.51
C ILE A 148 -6.72 -14.98 -6.18
N PRO A 149 -7.13 -15.06 -4.90
CA PRO A 149 -8.55 -15.00 -4.51
C PRO A 149 -9.28 -13.77 -5.07
N GLU A 150 -8.61 -12.62 -5.07
CA GLU A 150 -9.14 -11.33 -5.55
C GLU A 150 -9.37 -11.33 -7.06
N PHE A 151 -8.64 -12.15 -7.81
CA PHE A 151 -8.70 -12.25 -9.27
C PHE A 151 -9.48 -13.48 -9.77
N LYS A 152 -9.76 -14.44 -8.91
CA LYS A 152 -10.35 -15.75 -9.25
C LYS A 152 -11.61 -15.68 -10.12
N LYS A 153 -12.44 -14.64 -9.94
CA LYS A 153 -13.69 -14.45 -10.68
C LYS A 153 -13.54 -13.52 -11.89
N SER A 154 -12.33 -13.05 -12.19
CA SER A 154 -12.09 -12.09 -13.27
C SER A 154 -12.00 -12.79 -14.62
N SER A 155 -12.63 -12.20 -15.64
CA SER A 155 -12.34 -12.59 -17.02
C SER A 155 -10.99 -12.03 -17.42
N LEU A 156 -10.14 -12.85 -18.03
CA LEU A 156 -8.85 -12.39 -18.57
C LEU A 156 -8.95 -11.99 -20.06
N ARG A 157 -10.15 -12.01 -20.65
CA ARG A 157 -10.34 -11.53 -22.03
C ARG A 157 -10.12 -10.01 -22.06
N ASN A 158 -9.21 -9.54 -22.90
CA ASN A 158 -8.80 -8.15 -23.02
C ASN A 158 -8.30 -7.56 -21.68
N ALA A 159 -7.77 -8.40 -20.79
CA ALA A 159 -7.23 -7.95 -19.52
C ALA A 159 -5.78 -7.47 -19.66
N ARG A 160 -5.44 -6.44 -18.88
CA ARG A 160 -4.08 -5.94 -18.69
C ARG A 160 -3.63 -6.33 -17.29
N PHE A 161 -2.57 -7.11 -17.18
CA PHE A 161 -1.94 -7.49 -15.92
C PHE A 161 -0.60 -6.78 -15.78
N ARG A 162 -0.41 -6.03 -14.70
CA ARG A 162 0.84 -5.35 -14.37
C ARG A 162 1.38 -5.85 -13.05
N VAL A 163 2.71 -5.92 -12.97
CA VAL A 163 3.43 -6.14 -11.73
C VAL A 163 4.32 -4.93 -11.47
N ILE A 164 4.15 -4.29 -10.32
CA ILE A 164 4.87 -3.07 -9.94
C ILE A 164 5.77 -3.38 -8.75
N TYR A 165 7.05 -3.11 -8.91
CA TYR A 165 8.08 -3.20 -7.89
C TYR A 165 8.54 -1.81 -7.46
N TRP A 166 9.20 -1.73 -6.31
CA TRP A 166 9.90 -0.52 -5.90
C TRP A 166 10.96 -0.13 -6.94
N ASN A 167 11.83 -1.06 -7.34
CA ASN A 167 12.74 -0.83 -8.45
C ASN A 167 12.03 -1.06 -9.78
N ALA A 168 11.80 0.04 -10.52
CA ALA A 168 11.02 0.04 -11.76
C ALA A 168 11.59 -0.88 -12.87
N LYS A 169 12.89 -1.23 -12.83
CA LYS A 169 13.49 -2.17 -13.80
C LYS A 169 12.85 -3.57 -13.78
N TYR A 170 12.21 -3.93 -12.66
CA TYR A 170 11.50 -5.20 -12.52
C TYR A 170 10.03 -5.13 -12.93
N ASN A 171 9.49 -3.94 -13.20
CA ASN A 171 8.10 -3.79 -13.62
C ASN A 171 7.82 -4.58 -14.89
N ARG A 172 6.66 -5.24 -14.94
CA ARG A 172 6.24 -6.06 -16.09
C ARG A 172 4.76 -5.80 -16.40
N GLU A 173 4.44 -6.02 -17.66
CA GLU A 173 3.09 -5.89 -18.15
C GLU A 173 2.78 -7.00 -19.17
N VAL A 174 1.60 -7.60 -19.05
CA VAL A 174 1.11 -8.66 -19.92
C VAL A 174 -0.34 -8.37 -20.31
N TYR A 175 -0.66 -8.60 -21.59
CA TYR A 175 -2.02 -8.49 -22.13
C TYR A 175 -2.56 -9.90 -22.44
N PHE A 176 -3.86 -10.10 -22.20
CA PHE A 176 -4.55 -11.37 -22.44
C PHE A 176 -5.62 -11.24 -23.53
#